data_5827cb8b86579287d1bc740a89157a37
#
_entry.id   5827cb8b86579287d1bc740a89157a37
#
_cell.length_a   1.000
_cell.length_b   1.000
_cell.length_c   1.000
_cell.angle_alpha   90.00
_cell.angle_beta   90.00
_cell.angle_gamma   90.00
#
_symmetry.space_group_name_H-M   'P 1'
#
loop_
_entity.id
_entity.type
_entity.pdbx_description
1 polymer ?
#
loop_
_entity_poly.entity_id
_entity_poly.type
_entity_poly.pdbx_seq_one_letter_code
_entity_poly.pdbx_strand_id
1 'polypeptide(L)'
;MADWFDSAILGGLDALSSGITTVADITATGAACTAAQKLGLRAVIYREVGAMDKNRVDYAVHSAQKDILHWREEVDSSRVTIGVAPAPVFTNHPSVFARVSDLACKEGLPVAMRLAGSREEFNFVMYGSSPFAVHTMDAKRGYVEIPPWLPTGVTPVRYALNWGAFDAPNVMVVHAVHVTDEDVKKLR
;
A
#
# COMPACT_ATOMS: atom_id res chain seq x y z
N MET A 1 16.60 -12.29 4.55
CA MET A 1 16.62 -11.45 3.32
C MET A 1 16.85 -12.29 2.06
N ALA A 2 17.70 -13.31 2.08
CA ALA A 2 17.93 -14.19 0.93
C ALA A 2 16.62 -14.80 0.38
N ASP A 3 15.77 -15.35 1.25
CA ASP A 3 14.52 -16.02 0.84
C ASP A 3 13.52 -15.07 0.12
N TRP A 4 13.45 -13.80 0.51
CA TRP A 4 12.61 -12.81 -0.18
C TRP A 4 13.13 -12.48 -1.57
N PHE A 5 14.44 -12.41 -1.71
CA PHE A 5 15.08 -12.18 -3.00
C PHE A 5 14.88 -13.37 -3.95
N ASP A 6 15.11 -14.58 -3.49
CA ASP A 6 14.93 -15.80 -4.28
C ASP A 6 13.47 -15.96 -4.73
N SER A 7 12.52 -15.67 -3.83
CA SER A 7 11.08 -15.64 -4.15
C SER A 7 10.74 -14.60 -5.21
N ALA A 8 11.30 -13.40 -5.10
CA ALA A 8 11.07 -12.33 -6.08
C ALA A 8 11.68 -12.66 -7.46
N ILE A 9 12.85 -13.30 -7.50
CA ILE A 9 13.48 -13.78 -8.74
C ILE A 9 12.62 -14.85 -9.40
N LEU A 10 12.14 -15.84 -8.64
CA LEU A 10 11.28 -16.90 -9.17
C LEU A 10 9.98 -16.34 -9.75
N GLY A 11 9.29 -15.47 -9.00
CA GLY A 11 8.07 -14.81 -9.49
C GLY A 11 8.31 -13.96 -10.73
N GLY A 12 9.44 -13.26 -10.80
CA GLY A 12 9.84 -12.49 -11.98
C GLY A 12 10.14 -13.36 -13.19
N LEU A 13 10.77 -14.52 -13.02
CA LEU A 13 11.01 -15.51 -14.08
C LEU A 13 9.70 -16.10 -14.59
N ASP A 14 8.76 -16.43 -13.70
CA ASP A 14 7.44 -16.92 -14.09
C ASP A 14 6.66 -15.87 -14.89
N ALA A 15 6.72 -14.59 -14.47
CA ALA A 15 6.13 -13.48 -15.20
C ALA A 15 6.72 -13.37 -16.62
N LEU A 16 8.04 -13.39 -16.76
CA LEU A 16 8.73 -13.34 -18.05
C LEU A 16 8.38 -14.52 -18.94
N SER A 17 8.37 -15.75 -18.39
CA SER A 17 8.00 -16.95 -19.13
C SER A 17 6.57 -16.93 -19.64
N SER A 18 5.69 -16.18 -18.96
CA SER A 18 4.30 -15.93 -19.33
C SER A 18 4.14 -14.73 -20.27
N GLY A 19 5.23 -14.10 -20.72
CA GLY A 19 5.20 -12.94 -21.62
C GLY A 19 4.97 -11.60 -20.92
N ILE A 20 4.99 -11.54 -19.59
CA ILE A 20 4.84 -10.31 -18.81
C ILE A 20 6.19 -9.61 -18.75
N THR A 21 6.28 -8.39 -19.26
CA THR A 21 7.51 -7.60 -19.30
C THR A 21 7.50 -6.37 -18.40
N THR A 22 6.34 -6.07 -17.80
CA THR A 22 6.14 -4.92 -16.92
C THR A 22 5.31 -5.34 -15.73
N VAL A 23 5.78 -5.03 -14.52
CA VAL A 23 5.11 -5.40 -13.27
C VAL A 23 4.94 -4.20 -12.36
N ALA A 24 3.92 -4.25 -11.51
CA ALA A 24 3.73 -3.35 -10.39
C ALA A 24 3.70 -4.20 -9.12
N ASP A 25 4.54 -3.88 -8.12
CA ASP A 25 4.63 -4.66 -6.89
C ASP A 25 4.61 -3.75 -5.66
N ILE A 26 3.87 -4.17 -4.63
CA ILE A 26 3.83 -3.51 -3.32
C ILE A 26 4.62 -4.36 -2.34
N THR A 27 5.69 -3.81 -1.80
CA THR A 27 6.64 -4.57 -0.98
C THR A 27 7.10 -3.79 0.25
N ALA A 28 7.39 -4.52 1.32
CA ALA A 28 8.04 -3.98 2.50
C ALA A 28 9.58 -4.07 2.44
N THR A 29 10.14 -4.79 1.45
CA THR A 29 11.58 -5.04 1.31
C THR A 29 12.09 -4.62 -0.05
N GLY A 30 13.38 -4.31 -0.18
CA GLY A 30 14.01 -3.98 -1.47
C GLY A 30 14.22 -5.18 -2.42
N ALA A 31 13.82 -6.40 -2.04
CA ALA A 31 14.08 -7.60 -2.83
C ALA A 31 13.47 -7.53 -4.24
N ALA A 32 12.26 -6.99 -4.36
CA ALA A 32 11.59 -6.81 -5.65
C ALA A 32 12.33 -5.81 -6.58
N CYS A 33 12.92 -4.75 -6.04
CA CYS A 33 13.74 -3.81 -6.81
C CYS A 33 14.93 -4.52 -7.45
N THR A 34 15.69 -5.24 -6.63
CA THR A 34 16.89 -5.98 -7.06
C THR A 34 16.53 -7.08 -8.07
N ALA A 35 15.41 -7.79 -7.83
CA ALA A 35 14.93 -8.83 -8.74
C ALA A 35 14.52 -8.25 -10.11
N ALA A 36 13.71 -7.19 -10.12
CA ALA A 36 13.27 -6.55 -11.36
C ALA A 36 14.47 -6.06 -12.19
N GLN A 37 15.47 -5.46 -11.55
CA GLN A 37 16.68 -5.00 -12.21
C GLN A 37 17.50 -6.15 -12.79
N LYS A 38 17.75 -7.22 -12.03
CA LYS A 38 18.51 -8.38 -12.49
C LYS A 38 17.84 -9.11 -13.65
N LEU A 39 16.53 -9.16 -13.66
CA LEU A 39 15.73 -9.81 -14.72
C LEU A 39 15.47 -8.92 -15.93
N GLY A 40 15.82 -7.62 -15.85
CA GLY A 40 15.56 -6.66 -16.92
C GLY A 40 14.07 -6.32 -17.10
N LEU A 41 13.23 -6.56 -16.09
CA LEU A 41 11.83 -6.17 -16.09
C LEU A 41 11.65 -4.66 -16.01
N ARG A 42 10.64 -4.13 -16.69
CA ARG A 42 10.12 -2.82 -16.33
C ARG A 42 9.24 -2.96 -15.10
N ALA A 43 9.44 -2.10 -14.10
CA ALA A 43 8.70 -2.23 -12.85
C ALA A 43 8.36 -0.88 -12.22
N VAL A 44 7.22 -0.84 -11.52
CA VAL A 44 6.94 0.18 -10.51
C VAL A 44 6.88 -0.54 -9.17
N ILE A 45 7.84 -0.25 -8.31
CA ILE A 45 7.96 -0.88 -6.99
C ILE A 45 7.52 0.10 -5.92
N TYR A 46 6.46 -0.23 -5.21
CA TYR A 46 5.85 0.62 -4.19
C TYR A 46 6.30 0.17 -2.79
N ARG A 47 6.97 1.07 -2.06
CA ARG A 47 7.32 0.83 -0.66
C ARG A 47 6.06 0.88 0.21
N GLU A 48 5.69 -0.23 0.83
CA GLU A 48 4.52 -0.31 1.70
C GLU A 48 4.76 0.40 3.02
N VAL A 49 3.80 1.22 3.44
CA VAL A 49 3.81 1.97 4.71
C VAL A 49 2.62 1.55 5.55
N GLY A 50 2.88 1.00 6.73
CA GLY A 50 1.84 0.56 7.64
C GLY A 50 2.15 0.92 9.09
N ALA A 51 1.15 1.45 9.79
CA ALA A 51 1.18 1.68 11.24
C ALA A 51 -0.24 1.69 11.79
N MET A 52 -0.54 0.80 12.73
CA MET A 52 -1.83 0.80 13.44
C MET A 52 -1.83 1.80 14.60
N ASP A 53 -0.70 1.98 15.28
CA ASP A 53 -0.53 2.93 16.36
C ASP A 53 -0.20 4.31 15.79
N LYS A 54 -1.01 5.32 16.13
CA LYS A 54 -0.83 6.72 15.71
C LYS A 54 0.58 7.25 16.01
N ASN A 55 1.14 6.88 17.16
CA ASN A 55 2.46 7.33 17.58
C ASN A 55 3.60 6.74 16.74
N ARG A 56 3.33 5.71 15.93
CA ARG A 56 4.29 5.06 15.03
C ARG A 56 4.20 5.54 13.59
N VAL A 57 3.17 6.32 13.23
CA VAL A 57 2.92 6.75 11.84
C VAL A 57 4.10 7.53 11.28
N ASP A 58 4.57 8.55 11.99
CA ASP A 58 5.68 9.38 11.52
C ASP A 58 6.98 8.59 11.36
N TYR A 59 7.24 7.66 12.28
CA TYR A 59 8.39 6.77 12.16
C TYR A 59 8.28 5.85 10.94
N ALA A 60 7.12 5.26 10.69
CA ALA A 60 6.89 4.38 9.54
C ALA A 60 7.08 5.12 8.21
N VAL A 61 6.53 6.34 8.10
CA VAL A 61 6.67 7.18 6.90
C VAL A 61 8.13 7.59 6.69
N HIS A 62 8.83 8.01 7.76
CA HIS A 62 10.23 8.39 7.65
C HIS A 62 11.14 7.20 7.29
N SER A 63 10.88 6.02 7.85
CA SER A 63 11.59 4.79 7.45
C SER A 63 11.37 4.47 5.97
N ALA A 64 10.12 4.55 5.50
CA ALA A 64 9.82 4.34 4.10
C ALA A 64 10.49 5.36 3.18
N GLN A 65 10.55 6.63 3.56
CA GLN A 65 11.28 7.66 2.80
C GLN A 65 12.76 7.30 2.65
N LYS A 66 13.41 6.84 3.72
CA LYS A 66 14.82 6.40 3.66
C LYS A 66 15.01 5.23 2.70
N ASP A 67 14.14 4.21 2.80
CA ASP A 67 14.19 3.07 1.91
C ASP A 67 13.99 3.48 0.44
N ILE A 68 13.02 4.35 0.15
CA ILE A 68 12.72 4.86 -1.18
C ILE A 68 13.92 5.60 -1.78
N LEU A 69 14.56 6.47 -1.01
CA LEU A 69 15.75 7.20 -1.46
C LEU A 69 16.88 6.22 -1.78
N HIS A 70 17.14 5.28 -0.90
CA HIS A 70 18.15 4.24 -1.10
C HIS A 70 17.86 3.37 -2.33
N TRP A 71 16.63 2.89 -2.50
CA TRP A 71 16.26 2.07 -3.66
C TRP A 71 16.39 2.83 -4.99
N ARG A 72 16.09 4.14 -4.99
CA ARG A 72 16.27 5.00 -6.17
C ARG A 72 17.72 5.10 -6.61
N GLU A 73 18.67 5.05 -5.69
CA GLU A 73 20.09 5.07 -5.98
C GLU A 73 20.60 3.73 -6.56
N GLU A 74 19.92 2.62 -6.22
CA GLU A 74 20.34 1.28 -6.61
C GLU A 74 19.74 0.78 -7.93
N VAL A 75 18.68 1.40 -8.43
CA VAL A 75 17.96 0.92 -9.62
C VAL A 75 18.23 1.78 -10.86
N ASP A 76 18.19 1.13 -12.03
CA ASP A 76 18.13 1.85 -13.30
C ASP A 76 16.74 2.51 -13.46
N SER A 77 16.70 3.82 -13.29
CA SER A 77 15.47 4.62 -13.37
C SER A 77 14.80 4.60 -14.75
N SER A 78 15.47 4.15 -15.79
CA SER A 78 14.88 3.96 -17.11
C SER A 78 13.93 2.74 -17.17
N ARG A 79 14.07 1.82 -16.23
CA ARG A 79 13.30 0.57 -16.16
C ARG A 79 12.49 0.41 -14.88
N VAL A 80 13.04 0.84 -13.74
CA VAL A 80 12.42 0.65 -12.44
C VAL A 80 12.08 2.00 -11.80
N THR A 81 10.82 2.24 -11.57
CA THR A 81 10.32 3.41 -10.84
C THR A 81 9.99 3.02 -9.41
N ILE A 82 10.37 3.86 -8.44
CA ILE A 82 10.02 3.64 -7.04
C ILE A 82 8.83 4.52 -6.68
N GLY A 83 7.83 3.91 -6.05
CA GLY A 83 6.63 4.54 -5.54
C GLY A 83 6.43 4.27 -4.04
N VAL A 84 5.27 4.64 -3.54
CA VAL A 84 4.85 4.40 -2.15
C VAL A 84 3.43 3.84 -2.11
N ALA A 85 3.14 2.99 -1.13
CA ALA A 85 1.81 2.41 -0.93
C ALA A 85 1.43 2.42 0.55
N PRO A 86 0.27 2.95 0.95
CA PRO A 86 -0.24 2.67 2.28
C PRO A 86 -0.65 1.19 2.37
N ALA A 87 -0.44 0.57 3.52
CA ALA A 87 -0.98 -0.75 3.81
C ALA A 87 -2.51 -0.72 3.80
N PRO A 88 -3.21 -1.87 3.75
CA PRO A 88 -4.68 -1.90 3.67
C PRO A 88 -5.37 -1.14 4.80
N VAL A 89 -6.57 -0.62 4.53
CA VAL A 89 -7.34 0.24 5.46
C VAL A 89 -7.54 -0.38 6.85
N PHE A 90 -7.68 -1.70 6.93
CA PHE A 90 -7.91 -2.43 8.18
C PHE A 90 -6.64 -2.71 9.00
N THR A 91 -5.46 -2.36 8.48
CA THR A 91 -4.16 -2.52 9.16
C THR A 91 -3.48 -1.20 9.45
N ASN A 92 -4.14 -0.08 9.17
CA ASN A 92 -3.58 1.25 9.31
C ASN A 92 -4.36 2.15 10.26
N HIS A 93 -3.62 3.00 10.96
CA HIS A 93 -4.20 4.24 11.48
C HIS A 93 -4.56 5.15 10.30
N PRO A 94 -5.73 5.80 10.29
CA PRO A 94 -6.18 6.60 9.15
C PRO A 94 -5.23 7.73 8.73
N SER A 95 -4.48 8.31 9.67
CA SER A 95 -3.48 9.35 9.35
C SER A 95 -2.33 8.87 8.44
N VAL A 96 -2.13 7.55 8.28
CA VAL A 96 -1.15 7.01 7.32
C VAL A 96 -1.47 7.47 5.90
N PHE A 97 -2.74 7.56 5.53
CA PHE A 97 -3.15 7.93 4.17
C PHE A 97 -2.70 9.34 3.80
N ALA A 98 -3.04 10.33 4.61
CA ALA A 98 -2.60 11.71 4.39
C ALA A 98 -1.07 11.82 4.39
N ARG A 99 -0.38 11.16 5.33
CA ARG A 99 1.08 11.21 5.44
C ARG A 99 1.78 10.56 4.25
N VAL A 100 1.21 9.49 3.69
CA VAL A 100 1.73 8.87 2.45
C VAL A 100 1.49 9.79 1.25
N SER A 101 0.34 10.43 1.15
CA SER A 101 0.05 11.42 0.11
C SER A 101 1.00 12.62 0.18
N ASP A 102 1.26 13.16 1.39
CA ASP A 102 2.24 14.22 1.61
C ASP A 102 3.65 13.82 1.14
N LEU A 103 4.08 12.60 1.51
CA LEU A 103 5.37 12.07 1.06
C LEU A 103 5.41 11.93 -0.46
N ALA A 104 4.34 11.41 -1.06
CA ALA A 104 4.26 11.24 -2.52
C ALA A 104 4.33 12.58 -3.25
N CYS A 105 3.61 13.60 -2.79
CA CYS A 105 3.68 14.95 -3.34
C CYS A 105 5.08 15.55 -3.22
N LYS A 106 5.70 15.43 -2.05
CA LYS A 106 7.02 15.99 -1.77
C LYS A 106 8.12 15.37 -2.63
N GLU A 107 8.09 14.05 -2.80
CA GLU A 107 9.14 13.28 -3.46
C GLU A 107 8.81 12.94 -4.93
N GLY A 108 7.64 13.36 -5.44
CA GLY A 108 7.19 13.05 -6.79
C GLY A 108 6.98 11.56 -7.03
N LEU A 109 6.32 10.85 -6.08
CA LEU A 109 6.16 9.41 -6.12
C LEU A 109 4.80 9.01 -6.69
N PRO A 110 4.71 7.96 -7.53
CA PRO A 110 3.44 7.30 -7.78
C PRO A 110 2.97 6.56 -6.51
N VAL A 111 1.67 6.50 -6.32
CA VAL A 111 1.03 5.81 -5.19
C VAL A 111 0.25 4.61 -5.71
N ALA A 112 0.35 3.47 -5.04
CA ALA A 112 -0.56 2.35 -5.23
C ALA A 112 -1.28 2.03 -3.93
N MET A 113 -2.58 1.72 -4.00
CA MET A 113 -3.38 1.44 -2.82
C MET A 113 -4.26 0.22 -3.07
N ARG A 114 -4.12 -0.81 -2.25
CA ARG A 114 -5.06 -1.94 -2.22
C ARG A 114 -6.32 -1.49 -1.47
N LEU A 115 -7.47 -1.52 -2.16
CA LEU A 115 -8.70 -0.96 -1.63
C LEU A 115 -9.92 -1.72 -2.13
N ALA A 116 -10.88 -1.95 -1.24
CA ALA A 116 -12.15 -2.61 -1.54
C ALA A 116 -11.98 -3.98 -2.22
N GLY A 117 -10.98 -4.75 -1.76
CA GLY A 117 -10.60 -6.02 -2.37
C GLY A 117 -11.51 -7.18 -1.98
N SER A 118 -12.16 -7.11 -0.83
CA SER A 118 -13.03 -8.17 -0.32
C SER A 118 -14.29 -7.64 0.37
N ARG A 119 -15.30 -8.51 0.49
CA ARG A 119 -16.51 -8.20 1.24
C ARG A 119 -16.23 -8.01 2.73
N GLU A 120 -15.24 -8.71 3.24
CA GLU A 120 -14.79 -8.62 4.63
C GLU A 120 -14.20 -7.24 4.92
N GLU A 121 -13.40 -6.69 4.02
CA GLU A 121 -12.89 -5.32 4.11
C GLU A 121 -14.04 -4.31 4.08
N PHE A 122 -14.98 -4.47 3.14
CA PHE A 122 -16.16 -3.61 3.04
C PHE A 122 -16.98 -3.62 4.34
N ASN A 123 -17.30 -4.82 4.85
CA ASN A 123 -18.08 -4.99 6.08
C ASN A 123 -17.34 -4.46 7.31
N PHE A 124 -16.03 -4.62 7.35
CA PHE A 124 -15.20 -4.09 8.42
C PHE A 124 -15.25 -2.57 8.47
N VAL A 125 -15.00 -1.91 7.34
CA VAL A 125 -14.98 -0.45 7.29
C VAL A 125 -16.38 0.12 7.56
N MET A 126 -17.39 -0.39 6.86
CA MET A 126 -18.75 0.17 6.95
C MET A 126 -19.46 -0.15 8.26
N TYR A 127 -19.38 -1.40 8.71
CA TYR A 127 -20.19 -1.91 9.81
C TYR A 127 -19.38 -2.27 11.07
N GLY A 128 -18.05 -2.19 11.03
CA GLY A 128 -17.20 -2.64 12.15
C GLY A 128 -17.24 -4.14 12.40
N SER A 129 -17.75 -4.92 11.46
CA SER A 129 -17.99 -6.37 11.57
C SER A 129 -17.25 -7.13 10.49
N SER A 130 -16.46 -8.08 10.85
CA SER A 130 -15.85 -9.12 9.97
C SER A 130 -14.76 -9.86 10.76
N PRO A 131 -14.15 -10.92 10.22
CA PRO A 131 -12.95 -11.52 10.81
C PRO A 131 -11.82 -10.52 11.10
N PHE A 132 -11.69 -9.44 10.33
CA PHE A 132 -10.71 -8.38 10.57
C PHE A 132 -10.95 -7.63 11.89
N ALA A 133 -12.19 -7.50 12.35
CA ALA A 133 -12.50 -6.87 13.64
C ALA A 133 -11.89 -7.65 14.81
N VAL A 134 -11.91 -8.99 14.75
CA VAL A 134 -11.30 -9.86 15.77
C VAL A 134 -9.80 -9.68 15.81
N HIS A 135 -9.13 -9.69 14.65
CA HIS A 135 -7.69 -9.45 14.54
C HIS A 135 -7.28 -8.09 15.09
N THR A 136 -8.07 -7.06 14.83
CA THR A 136 -7.79 -5.70 15.32
C THR A 136 -7.93 -5.63 16.84
N MET A 137 -8.90 -6.36 17.43
CA MET A 137 -9.05 -6.43 18.88
C MET A 137 -7.85 -7.13 19.55
N ASP A 138 -7.33 -8.20 18.94
CA ASP A 138 -6.13 -8.88 19.45
C ASP A 138 -4.88 -8.02 19.31
N ALA A 139 -4.74 -7.29 18.21
CA ALA A 139 -3.63 -6.37 17.98
C ALA A 139 -3.60 -5.21 19.00
N LYS A 140 -4.75 -4.79 19.55
CA LYS A 140 -4.82 -3.73 20.58
C LYS A 140 -4.02 -4.04 21.85
N ARG A 141 -3.75 -5.31 22.15
CA ARG A 141 -3.08 -5.72 23.38
C ARG A 141 -1.64 -5.23 23.50
N GLY A 142 -1.01 -4.79 22.42
CA GLY A 142 0.38 -4.32 22.41
C GLY A 142 0.58 -2.87 21.95
N TYR A 143 -0.50 -2.12 21.69
CA TYR A 143 -0.42 -0.77 21.13
C TYR A 143 -1.02 0.28 22.08
N VAL A 144 -0.44 1.47 22.05
CA VAL A 144 -0.84 2.59 22.94
C VAL A 144 -2.06 3.32 22.38
N GLU A 145 -2.13 3.53 21.08
CA GLU A 145 -3.22 4.29 20.44
C GLU A 145 -3.62 3.66 19.09
N ILE A 146 -4.62 2.79 19.13
CA ILE A 146 -5.28 2.26 17.93
C ILE A 146 -6.65 2.92 17.82
N PRO A 147 -7.08 3.37 16.60
CA PRO A 147 -8.42 3.90 16.42
C PRO A 147 -9.44 2.84 16.82
N PRO A 148 -10.50 3.24 17.51
CA PRO A 148 -11.62 2.33 17.72
C PRO A 148 -12.20 1.98 16.36
N TRP A 149 -12.22 0.71 16.01
CA TRP A 149 -12.91 0.24 14.81
C TRP A 149 -14.41 0.22 15.08
N LEU A 150 -14.95 1.41 15.20
CA LEU A 150 -16.40 1.62 15.21
C LEU A 150 -16.89 1.58 13.76
N PRO A 151 -18.15 1.20 13.53
CA PRO A 151 -18.77 1.34 12.22
C PRO A 151 -18.58 2.77 11.69
N THR A 152 -17.98 2.91 10.52
CA THR A 152 -17.76 4.23 9.93
C THR A 152 -18.97 4.70 9.14
N GLY A 153 -19.85 3.78 8.73
CA GLY A 153 -21.03 4.06 7.91
C GLY A 153 -20.68 4.44 6.46
N VAL A 154 -19.42 4.31 6.05
CA VAL A 154 -18.98 4.66 4.69
C VAL A 154 -18.25 3.50 4.03
N THR A 155 -18.19 3.51 2.70
CA THR A 155 -17.43 2.51 1.93
C THR A 155 -15.92 2.65 2.14
N PRO A 156 -15.11 1.61 1.87
CA PRO A 156 -13.65 1.72 1.92
C PRO A 156 -13.08 2.85 1.06
N VAL A 157 -13.65 3.08 -0.13
CA VAL A 157 -13.26 4.18 -1.02
C VAL A 157 -13.55 5.54 -0.37
N ARG A 158 -14.76 5.71 0.15
CA ARG A 158 -15.13 6.95 0.83
C ARG A 158 -14.30 7.20 2.08
N TYR A 159 -13.99 6.14 2.82
CA TYR A 159 -13.11 6.22 3.98
C TYR A 159 -11.72 6.71 3.59
N ALA A 160 -11.11 6.10 2.58
CA ALA A 160 -9.80 6.50 2.09
C ALA A 160 -9.78 7.97 1.60
N LEU A 161 -10.82 8.39 0.85
CA LEU A 161 -11.02 9.78 0.43
C LEU A 161 -11.06 10.75 1.61
N ASN A 162 -11.84 10.42 2.63
CA ASN A 162 -12.00 11.28 3.81
C ASN A 162 -10.69 11.48 4.59
N TRP A 163 -9.74 10.57 4.43
CA TRP A 163 -8.44 10.61 5.09
C TRP A 163 -7.27 11.02 4.18
N GLY A 164 -7.57 11.65 3.03
CA GLY A 164 -6.57 12.25 2.15
C GLY A 164 -5.74 11.23 1.33
N ALA A 165 -6.24 10.00 1.16
CA ALA A 165 -5.52 8.97 0.41
C ALA A 165 -5.33 9.30 -1.08
N PHE A 166 -6.15 10.21 -1.62
CA PHE A 166 -6.16 10.59 -3.03
C PHE A 166 -5.65 12.03 -3.27
N ASP A 167 -5.00 12.64 -2.26
CA ASP A 167 -4.46 13.99 -2.40
C ASP A 167 -3.16 14.01 -3.23
N ALA A 168 -2.52 12.85 -3.44
CA ALA A 168 -1.40 12.69 -4.36
C ALA A 168 -1.87 12.67 -5.83
N PRO A 169 -1.05 13.18 -6.78
CA PRO A 169 -1.47 13.37 -8.18
C PRO A 169 -1.59 12.06 -8.98
N ASN A 170 -0.90 11.00 -8.60
CA ASN A 170 -0.82 9.74 -9.34
C ASN A 170 -1.14 8.56 -8.42
N VAL A 171 -2.42 8.27 -8.23
CA VAL A 171 -2.90 7.17 -7.37
C VAL A 171 -3.49 6.06 -8.21
N MET A 172 -2.93 4.86 -8.09
CA MET A 172 -3.48 3.63 -8.64
C MET A 172 -4.22 2.86 -7.56
N VAL A 173 -5.49 2.57 -7.78
CA VAL A 173 -6.28 1.68 -6.91
C VAL A 173 -6.19 0.26 -7.43
N VAL A 174 -5.75 -0.66 -6.55
CA VAL A 174 -5.64 -2.09 -6.84
C VAL A 174 -6.84 -2.81 -6.22
N HIS A 175 -7.39 -3.75 -6.91
CA HIS A 175 -8.61 -4.52 -6.66
C HIS A 175 -9.89 -3.76 -7.03
N ALA A 176 -10.40 -2.84 -6.20
CA ALA A 176 -11.66 -2.13 -6.40
C ALA A 176 -12.84 -3.04 -6.80
N VAL A 177 -12.95 -4.22 -6.15
CA VAL A 177 -13.95 -5.26 -6.47
C VAL A 177 -15.29 -4.98 -5.80
N HIS A 178 -15.26 -4.55 -4.53
CA HIS A 178 -16.45 -4.27 -3.72
C HIS A 178 -16.68 -2.76 -3.61
N VAL A 179 -17.04 -2.13 -4.73
CA VAL A 179 -17.29 -0.69 -4.86
C VAL A 179 -18.74 -0.43 -5.24
N THR A 180 -19.24 0.73 -4.91
CA THR A 180 -20.56 1.22 -5.33
C THR A 180 -20.43 2.09 -6.60
N ASP A 181 -21.56 2.36 -7.28
CA ASP A 181 -21.58 3.29 -8.42
C ASP A 181 -21.10 4.70 -8.04
N GLU A 182 -21.33 5.11 -6.79
CA GLU A 182 -20.83 6.39 -6.27
C GLU A 182 -19.31 6.36 -6.06
N ASP A 183 -18.76 5.25 -5.60
CA ASP A 183 -17.31 5.08 -5.47
C ASP A 183 -16.63 5.16 -6.83
N VAL A 184 -17.19 4.49 -7.84
CA VAL A 184 -16.68 4.55 -9.22
C VAL A 184 -16.67 5.98 -9.77
N LYS A 185 -17.73 6.77 -9.49
CA LYS A 185 -17.77 8.19 -9.91
C LYS A 185 -16.71 9.04 -9.23
N LYS A 186 -16.29 8.68 -8.02
CA LYS A 186 -15.27 9.43 -7.27
C LYS A 186 -13.84 9.03 -7.61
N LEU A 187 -13.64 7.85 -8.16
CA LEU A 187 -12.35 7.36 -8.62
C LEU A 187 -12.00 7.80 -10.06
N ARG A 188 -12.93 8.47 -10.74
CA ARG A 188 -12.74 9.09 -12.05
C ARG A 188 -12.18 10.50 -11.94
#